data_864d442a11c254ddbb6cf5e3c54f890a
#
_entry.id   864d442a11c254ddbb6cf5e3c54f890a
#
_cell.length_a   1.000
_cell.length_b   1.000
_cell.length_c   1.000
_cell.angle_alpha   90.00
_cell.angle_beta   90.00
_cell.angle_gamma   90.00
#
_symmetry.space_group_name_H-M   'P 1'
#
loop_
_entity.id
_entity.type
_entity.pdbx_description
1 polymer ?
#
loop_
_entity_poly.entity_id
_entity_poly.type
_entity_poly.pdbx_seq_one_letter_code
_entity_poly.pdbx_strand_id
1 'polypeptide(L)'
;MSGKQKRKAEAEDTYGTCERTKEEIPKLLLHRLFPNARFSLWIDGKLQLVVDPYQVLERFLWRQNQTFTISQHYKRLDVFEEAEANKAAGKYENASIDAQVDFYRREGMTHFDMSSSPFRSDVPEGCVIIREHTPVSNLFTCLWFNEVDRFTSRDQLSFAVVRNKIVEKVSWGTNMFLDCERRNFVVQAYHKDILEQKKLLLSSLSGQRKESNKVISTLPVTLKEKGMALSHARHVSLPRKARKPRRGSVS
;
A
#
# COMPACT_ATOMS: atom_id res chain seq x y z
N MET A 1 40.71 3.84 3.27
CA MET A 1 39.44 4.51 3.63
C MET A 1 39.28 4.50 5.14
N SER A 2 39.09 5.65 5.77
CA SER A 2 39.04 5.76 7.22
C SER A 2 37.71 5.16 7.75
N GLY A 3 37.74 4.54 8.95
CA GLY A 3 36.58 3.87 9.54
C GLY A 3 35.35 4.79 9.72
N LYS A 4 35.55 6.11 9.72
CA LYS A 4 34.47 7.11 9.74
C LYS A 4 33.73 7.21 8.39
N GLN A 5 34.43 7.06 7.26
CA GLN A 5 33.82 7.06 5.93
C GLN A 5 33.02 5.78 5.68
N LYS A 6 33.51 4.62 6.17
CA LYS A 6 32.80 3.34 6.05
C LYS A 6 31.50 3.34 6.86
N ARG A 7 31.52 3.85 8.11
CA ARG A 7 30.33 3.98 8.95
C ARG A 7 29.29 4.98 8.40
N LYS A 8 29.73 6.04 7.70
CA LYS A 8 28.84 7.01 7.08
C LYS A 8 28.16 6.42 5.83
N ALA A 9 28.90 5.66 5.01
CA ALA A 9 28.33 4.95 3.86
C ALA A 9 27.33 3.86 4.30
N GLU A 10 27.64 3.08 5.35
CA GLU A 10 26.73 2.09 5.92
C GLU A 10 25.46 2.73 6.53
N ALA A 11 25.56 3.93 7.13
CA ALA A 11 24.41 4.65 7.66
C ALA A 11 23.55 5.28 6.55
N GLU A 12 24.14 5.77 5.47
CA GLU A 12 23.41 6.31 4.31
C GLU A 12 22.68 5.19 3.54
N ASP A 13 23.28 4.00 3.41
CA ASP A 13 22.66 2.83 2.79
C ASP A 13 21.47 2.30 3.63
N THR A 14 21.61 2.25 4.95
CA THR A 14 20.53 1.85 5.86
C THR A 14 19.37 2.85 5.84
N TYR A 15 19.66 4.15 5.71
CA TYR A 15 18.63 5.19 5.62
C TYR A 15 17.88 5.17 4.28
N GLY A 16 18.59 4.93 3.18
CA GLY A 16 18.01 4.79 1.83
C GLY A 16 17.12 3.55 1.70
N THR A 17 17.49 2.44 2.35
CA THR A 17 16.70 1.20 2.37
C THR A 17 15.40 1.40 3.17
N CYS A 18 15.46 2.06 4.33
CA CYS A 18 14.30 2.37 5.16
C CYS A 18 13.29 3.30 4.45
N GLU A 19 13.74 4.19 3.58
CA GLU A 19 12.84 5.11 2.87
C GLU A 19 12.15 4.42 1.70
N ARG A 20 12.81 3.51 1.01
CA ARG A 20 12.29 2.75 -0.14
C ARG A 20 11.20 1.74 0.23
N THR A 21 11.25 1.16 1.43
CA THR A 21 10.24 0.18 1.89
C THR A 21 9.00 0.82 2.52
N LYS A 22 9.03 2.12 2.82
CA LYS A 22 7.89 2.83 3.43
C LYS A 22 6.62 2.79 2.59
N GLU A 23 6.74 2.78 1.26
CA GLU A 23 5.60 2.71 0.34
C GLU A 23 4.94 1.33 0.32
N GLU A 24 5.71 0.27 0.58
CA GLU A 24 5.21 -1.11 0.57
C GLU A 24 4.56 -1.53 1.89
N ILE A 25 4.87 -0.86 3.00
CA ILE A 25 4.24 -1.13 4.31
C ILE A 25 2.72 -1.02 4.22
N PRO A 26 2.11 0.10 3.79
CA PRO A 26 0.66 0.22 3.70
C PRO A 26 0.07 -0.73 2.65
N LYS A 27 0.81 -1.15 1.65
CA LYS A 27 0.35 -2.05 0.60
C LYS A 27 0.32 -3.51 1.07
N LEU A 28 1.39 -3.99 1.67
CA LEU A 28 1.55 -5.39 2.01
C LEU A 28 1.12 -5.73 3.45
N LEU A 29 1.25 -4.80 4.40
CA LEU A 29 0.99 -5.03 5.82
C LEU A 29 -0.33 -4.43 6.33
N LEU A 30 -1.36 -4.26 5.46
CA LEU A 30 -2.67 -3.71 5.85
C LEU A 30 -3.31 -4.44 7.02
N HIS A 31 -3.17 -5.76 7.11
CA HIS A 31 -3.69 -6.56 8.22
C HIS A 31 -3.08 -6.19 9.59
N ARG A 32 -1.88 -5.61 9.62
CA ARG A 32 -1.26 -5.08 10.85
C ARG A 32 -1.71 -3.67 11.16
N LEU A 33 -1.95 -2.85 10.13
CA LEU A 33 -2.42 -1.48 10.28
C LEU A 33 -3.91 -1.42 10.63
N PHE A 34 -4.70 -2.37 10.14
CA PHE A 34 -6.14 -2.46 10.32
C PHE A 34 -6.54 -3.88 10.76
N PRO A 35 -6.22 -4.28 12.01
CA PRO A 35 -6.37 -5.67 12.47
C PRO A 35 -7.83 -6.15 12.54
N ASN A 36 -8.79 -5.22 12.58
CA ASN A 36 -10.22 -5.52 12.62
C ASN A 36 -10.88 -5.53 11.23
N ALA A 37 -10.13 -5.23 10.15
CA ALA A 37 -10.66 -5.29 8.80
C ALA A 37 -10.62 -6.74 8.29
N ARG A 38 -11.75 -7.26 7.83
CA ARG A 38 -11.84 -8.59 7.21
C ARG A 38 -11.35 -8.59 5.76
N PHE A 39 -11.67 -7.54 5.02
CA PHE A 39 -11.28 -7.39 3.61
C PHE A 39 -10.51 -6.10 3.39
N SER A 40 -9.64 -6.09 2.40
CA SER A 40 -9.01 -4.87 1.91
C SER A 40 -8.91 -4.85 0.39
N LEU A 41 -9.04 -3.66 -0.16
CA LEU A 41 -8.81 -3.35 -1.56
C LEU A 41 -7.72 -2.28 -1.62
N TRP A 42 -6.52 -2.68 -2.06
CA TRP A 42 -5.44 -1.76 -2.35
C TRP A 42 -5.57 -1.22 -3.77
N ILE A 43 -5.42 0.07 -3.92
CA ILE A 43 -5.42 0.76 -5.21
C ILE A 43 -4.31 1.81 -5.16
N ASP A 44 -3.39 1.77 -6.11
CA ASP A 44 -2.33 2.77 -6.25
C ASP A 44 -2.91 4.18 -6.39
N GLY A 45 -2.23 5.17 -5.84
CA GLY A 45 -2.70 6.57 -5.80
C GLY A 45 -2.89 7.24 -7.17
N LYS A 46 -2.41 6.63 -8.26
CA LYS A 46 -2.66 7.05 -9.65
C LYS A 46 -3.99 6.53 -10.24
N LEU A 47 -4.67 5.65 -9.51
CA LEU A 47 -5.91 5.00 -9.94
C LEU A 47 -7.08 5.52 -9.11
N GLN A 48 -8.25 5.48 -9.69
CA GLN A 48 -9.53 5.82 -9.05
C GLN A 48 -10.51 4.66 -9.21
N LEU A 49 -11.12 4.23 -8.11
CA LEU A 49 -12.22 3.26 -8.12
C LEU A 49 -13.48 3.93 -8.67
N VAL A 50 -14.15 3.26 -9.61
CA VAL A 50 -15.36 3.80 -10.30
C VAL A 50 -16.60 2.93 -10.10
N VAL A 51 -16.49 1.90 -9.27
CA VAL A 51 -17.61 1.01 -8.91
C VAL A 51 -17.68 0.84 -7.39
N ASP A 52 -18.77 0.27 -6.89
CA ASP A 52 -18.89 -0.11 -5.47
C ASP A 52 -17.81 -1.16 -5.12
N PRO A 53 -17.02 -0.96 -4.04
CA PRO A 53 -16.03 -1.93 -3.58
C PRO A 53 -16.60 -3.34 -3.35
N TYR A 54 -17.85 -3.47 -2.92
CA TYR A 54 -18.50 -4.77 -2.72
C TYR A 54 -18.64 -5.57 -4.01
N GLN A 55 -18.89 -4.90 -5.15
CA GLN A 55 -18.95 -5.55 -6.46
C GLN A 55 -17.58 -6.14 -6.85
N VAL A 56 -16.49 -5.46 -6.47
CA VAL A 56 -15.12 -5.95 -6.69
C VAL A 56 -14.83 -7.17 -5.83
N LEU A 57 -15.19 -7.13 -4.53
CA LEU A 57 -15.04 -8.27 -3.63
C LEU A 57 -15.86 -9.47 -4.10
N GLU A 58 -17.13 -9.25 -4.48
CA GLU A 58 -18.01 -10.29 -4.97
C GLU A 58 -17.42 -10.97 -6.21
N ARG A 59 -16.99 -10.20 -7.21
CA ARG A 59 -16.48 -10.70 -8.48
C ARG A 59 -15.17 -11.48 -8.33
N PHE A 60 -14.22 -10.98 -7.55
CA PHE A 60 -12.85 -11.46 -7.55
C PHE A 60 -12.48 -12.33 -6.34
N LEU A 61 -13.22 -12.26 -5.25
CA LEU A 61 -13.04 -13.14 -4.09
C LEU A 61 -14.19 -14.14 -3.96
N TRP A 62 -15.41 -13.67 -3.71
CA TRP A 62 -16.49 -14.55 -3.26
C TRP A 62 -16.95 -15.51 -4.35
N ARG A 63 -17.23 -15.03 -5.55
CA ARG A 63 -17.63 -15.90 -6.69
C ARG A 63 -16.53 -16.85 -7.14
N GLN A 64 -15.26 -16.51 -6.89
CA GLN A 64 -14.10 -17.31 -7.26
C GLN A 64 -13.64 -18.23 -6.12
N ASN A 65 -14.27 -18.14 -4.95
CA ASN A 65 -13.83 -18.81 -3.71
C ASN A 65 -12.35 -18.56 -3.43
N GLN A 66 -11.91 -17.30 -3.57
CA GLN A 66 -10.53 -16.88 -3.37
C GLN A 66 -10.41 -15.97 -2.16
N THR A 67 -9.25 -15.99 -1.52
CA THR A 67 -8.91 -15.09 -0.41
C THR A 67 -7.89 -14.03 -0.80
N PHE A 68 -7.27 -14.21 -1.97
CA PHE A 68 -6.29 -13.25 -2.50
C PHE A 68 -6.36 -13.21 -4.03
N THR A 69 -6.49 -11.99 -4.57
CA THR A 69 -6.52 -11.75 -6.00
C THR A 69 -5.75 -10.49 -6.34
N ILE A 70 -4.95 -10.54 -7.40
CA ILE A 70 -4.09 -9.45 -7.85
C ILE A 70 -4.17 -9.26 -9.35
N SER A 71 -3.87 -8.06 -9.85
CA SER A 71 -3.75 -7.83 -11.28
C SER A 71 -2.52 -8.55 -11.85
N GLN A 72 -2.66 -9.17 -13.02
CA GLN A 72 -1.56 -9.74 -13.78
C GLN A 72 -0.82 -8.63 -14.54
N HIS A 73 0.50 -8.72 -14.65
CA HIS A 73 1.26 -7.83 -15.51
C HIS A 73 0.87 -8.03 -16.98
N TYR A 74 0.64 -6.94 -17.70
CA TYR A 74 0.01 -6.99 -19.03
C TYR A 74 0.93 -7.49 -20.15
N LYS A 75 2.24 -7.54 -19.96
CA LYS A 75 3.22 -7.94 -20.99
C LYS A 75 4.06 -9.14 -20.59
N ARG A 76 4.53 -9.19 -19.36
CA ARG A 76 5.53 -10.16 -18.90
C ARG A 76 4.91 -11.12 -17.91
N LEU A 77 5.23 -12.38 -18.08
CA LEU A 77 4.74 -13.47 -17.24
C LEU A 77 5.85 -14.13 -16.43
N ASP A 78 7.10 -13.92 -16.83
CA ASP A 78 8.30 -14.50 -16.25
C ASP A 78 9.07 -13.46 -15.41
N VAL A 79 9.51 -13.87 -14.22
CA VAL A 79 10.23 -12.99 -13.28
C VAL A 79 11.59 -12.55 -13.82
N PHE A 80 12.27 -13.43 -14.55
CA PHE A 80 13.58 -13.11 -15.11
C PHE A 80 13.46 -12.08 -16.23
N GLU A 81 12.41 -12.18 -17.07
CA GLU A 81 12.10 -11.16 -18.08
C GLU A 81 11.73 -9.82 -17.43
N GLU A 82 10.97 -9.86 -16.33
CA GLU A 82 10.63 -8.64 -15.57
C GLU A 82 11.88 -8.00 -14.96
N ALA A 83 12.82 -8.79 -14.44
CA ALA A 83 14.07 -8.32 -13.90
C ALA A 83 14.91 -7.57 -14.96
N GLU A 84 15.07 -8.18 -16.15
CA GLU A 84 15.79 -7.54 -17.26
C GLU A 84 15.12 -6.25 -17.71
N ALA A 85 13.78 -6.24 -17.79
CA ALA A 85 13.03 -5.04 -18.14
C ALA A 85 13.16 -3.92 -17.09
N ASN A 86 13.23 -4.27 -15.79
CA ASN A 86 13.47 -3.29 -14.73
C ASN A 86 14.88 -2.70 -14.82
N LYS A 87 15.90 -3.51 -15.10
CA LYS A 87 17.28 -3.05 -15.33
C LYS A 87 17.35 -2.11 -16.53
N ALA A 88 16.79 -2.53 -17.67
CA ALA A 88 16.78 -1.74 -18.89
C ALA A 88 16.05 -0.38 -18.73
N ALA A 89 15.03 -0.33 -17.88
CA ALA A 89 14.27 0.88 -17.59
C ALA A 89 14.84 1.72 -16.43
N GLY A 90 15.95 1.32 -15.82
CA GLY A 90 16.57 2.00 -14.68
C GLY A 90 15.62 2.10 -13.46
N LYS A 91 14.77 1.09 -13.24
CA LYS A 91 13.76 1.12 -12.16
C LYS A 91 14.35 0.89 -10.78
N TYR A 92 15.50 0.23 -10.71
CA TYR A 92 16.25 -0.05 -9.50
C TYR A 92 17.73 -0.30 -9.85
N GLU A 93 18.59 -0.36 -8.86
CA GLU A 93 20.01 -0.69 -9.05
C GLU A 93 20.20 -2.08 -9.64
N ASN A 94 20.93 -2.19 -10.75
CA ASN A 94 21.10 -3.45 -11.48
C ASN A 94 21.75 -4.54 -10.63
N ALA A 95 22.77 -4.19 -9.84
CA ALA A 95 23.47 -5.14 -8.97
C ALA A 95 22.53 -5.76 -7.92
N SER A 96 21.62 -4.98 -7.35
CA SER A 96 20.61 -5.47 -6.40
C SER A 96 19.59 -6.40 -7.06
N ILE A 97 19.15 -6.08 -8.29
CA ILE A 97 18.27 -6.96 -9.07
C ILE A 97 18.99 -8.27 -9.40
N ASP A 98 20.23 -8.20 -9.87
CA ASP A 98 21.03 -9.39 -10.19
C ASP A 98 21.23 -10.29 -8.97
N ALA A 99 21.59 -9.71 -7.83
CA ALA A 99 21.75 -10.46 -6.58
C ALA A 99 20.45 -11.16 -6.14
N GLN A 100 19.29 -10.50 -6.29
CA GLN A 100 17.98 -11.08 -6.00
C GLN A 100 17.65 -12.23 -6.94
N VAL A 101 17.81 -12.06 -8.23
CA VAL A 101 17.53 -13.07 -9.27
C VAL A 101 18.45 -14.28 -9.11
N ASP A 102 19.75 -14.08 -8.87
CA ASP A 102 20.70 -15.15 -8.65
C ASP A 102 20.43 -15.93 -7.35
N PHE A 103 19.93 -15.23 -6.32
CA PHE A 103 19.45 -15.90 -5.12
C PHE A 103 18.25 -16.81 -5.43
N TYR A 104 17.27 -16.33 -6.18
CA TYR A 104 16.09 -17.11 -6.53
C TYR A 104 16.39 -18.30 -7.43
N ARG A 105 17.33 -18.17 -8.38
CA ARG A 105 17.81 -19.32 -9.19
C ARG A 105 18.46 -20.40 -8.32
N ARG A 106 19.25 -20.02 -7.34
CA ARG A 106 19.85 -20.97 -6.38
C ARG A 106 18.83 -21.65 -5.48
N GLU A 107 17.73 -20.97 -5.16
CA GLU A 107 16.58 -21.54 -4.44
C GLU A 107 15.70 -22.42 -5.34
N GLY A 108 16.05 -22.64 -6.61
CA GLY A 108 15.34 -23.53 -7.51
C GLY A 108 14.27 -22.88 -8.38
N MET A 109 14.19 -21.55 -8.43
CA MET A 109 13.26 -20.87 -9.32
C MET A 109 13.68 -21.02 -10.78
N THR A 110 12.77 -21.49 -11.62
CA THR A 110 12.95 -21.66 -13.07
C THR A 110 12.12 -20.63 -13.84
N HIS A 111 12.37 -20.53 -15.15
CA HIS A 111 11.55 -19.72 -16.04
C HIS A 111 10.08 -20.15 -15.99
N PHE A 112 9.18 -19.16 -16.09
CA PHE A 112 7.75 -19.42 -16.14
C PHE A 112 7.37 -20.19 -17.42
N ASP A 113 6.67 -21.30 -17.24
CA ASP A 113 6.12 -22.07 -18.33
C ASP A 113 4.60 -22.24 -18.13
N MET A 114 3.81 -21.65 -19.01
CA MET A 114 2.35 -21.69 -18.97
C MET A 114 1.79 -23.10 -19.12
N SER A 115 2.54 -24.01 -19.75
CA SER A 115 2.09 -25.39 -19.99
C SER A 115 2.14 -26.26 -18.73
N SER A 116 3.07 -25.97 -17.83
CA SER A 116 3.32 -26.76 -16.61
C SER A 116 2.87 -26.05 -15.33
N SER A 117 2.70 -24.73 -15.37
CA SER A 117 2.33 -23.93 -14.19
C SER A 117 0.83 -23.99 -13.89
N PRO A 118 0.42 -24.20 -12.62
CA PRO A 118 -0.97 -24.04 -12.22
C PRO A 118 -1.42 -22.57 -12.16
N PHE A 119 -0.49 -21.63 -12.33
CA PHE A 119 -0.72 -20.19 -12.25
C PHE A 119 -0.67 -19.55 -13.64
N ARG A 120 -1.36 -18.43 -13.79
CA ARG A 120 -1.40 -17.68 -15.07
C ARG A 120 -0.12 -16.88 -15.34
N SER A 121 0.62 -16.51 -14.30
CA SER A 121 1.81 -15.68 -14.40
C SER A 121 2.59 -15.72 -13.09
N ASP A 122 3.89 -15.50 -13.18
CA ASP A 122 4.75 -15.23 -12.03
C ASP A 122 4.86 -13.73 -11.71
N VAL A 123 4.46 -12.87 -12.65
CA VAL A 123 4.60 -11.42 -12.51
C VAL A 123 3.25 -10.75 -12.27
N PRO A 124 3.01 -10.22 -11.07
CA PRO A 124 1.82 -9.43 -10.77
C PRO A 124 1.99 -7.97 -11.24
N GLU A 125 0.86 -7.28 -11.33
CA GLU A 125 0.79 -5.82 -11.36
C GLU A 125 0.20 -5.34 -10.03
N GLY A 126 1.05 -4.97 -9.08
CA GLY A 126 0.68 -4.64 -7.70
C GLY A 126 -0.13 -3.36 -7.52
N CYS A 127 -0.59 -2.74 -8.61
CA CYS A 127 -1.41 -1.53 -8.56
C CYS A 127 -2.83 -1.75 -8.03
N VAL A 128 -3.34 -3.00 -8.06
CA VAL A 128 -4.60 -3.40 -7.44
C VAL A 128 -4.44 -4.75 -6.79
N ILE A 129 -4.72 -4.82 -5.48
CA ILE A 129 -4.72 -6.07 -4.70
C ILE A 129 -6.01 -6.18 -3.92
N ILE A 130 -6.70 -7.31 -4.04
CA ILE A 130 -7.97 -7.61 -3.39
C ILE A 130 -7.73 -8.80 -2.46
N ARG A 131 -8.04 -8.67 -1.17
CA ARG A 131 -7.77 -9.74 -0.21
C ARG A 131 -8.76 -9.81 0.95
N GLU A 132 -9.01 -11.03 1.40
CA GLU A 132 -9.53 -11.33 2.70
C GLU A 132 -8.34 -11.57 3.67
N HIS A 133 -8.40 -10.98 4.84
CA HIS A 133 -7.36 -11.09 5.88
C HIS A 133 -7.46 -12.44 6.62
N THR A 134 -7.19 -13.54 5.90
CA THR A 134 -7.05 -14.87 6.49
C THR A 134 -5.62 -15.09 7.00
N PRO A 135 -5.37 -16.06 7.91
CA PRO A 135 -4.02 -16.37 8.39
C PRO A 135 -3.03 -16.61 7.24
N VAL A 136 -3.44 -17.32 6.17
CA VAL A 136 -2.56 -17.65 5.04
C VAL A 136 -2.29 -16.42 4.17
N SER A 137 -3.30 -15.63 3.83
CA SER A 137 -3.11 -14.40 3.04
C SER A 137 -2.27 -13.36 3.79
N ASN A 138 -2.42 -13.29 5.12
CA ASN A 138 -1.60 -12.43 5.97
C ASN A 138 -0.15 -12.92 6.05
N LEU A 139 0.08 -14.23 6.20
CA LEU A 139 1.40 -14.83 6.16
C LEU A 139 2.08 -14.57 4.81
N PHE A 140 1.36 -14.80 3.71
CA PHE A 140 1.85 -14.52 2.36
C PHE A 140 2.34 -13.08 2.21
N THR A 141 1.51 -12.11 2.58
CA THR A 141 1.89 -10.69 2.42
C THR A 141 3.00 -10.25 3.39
N CYS A 142 3.11 -10.86 4.58
CA CYS A 142 4.26 -10.65 5.46
C CYS A 142 5.56 -11.18 4.84
N LEU A 143 5.54 -12.40 4.30
CA LEU A 143 6.72 -12.97 3.64
C LEU A 143 7.08 -12.19 2.37
N TRP A 144 6.07 -11.75 1.61
CA TRP A 144 6.29 -10.91 0.44
C TRP A 144 6.94 -9.57 0.82
N PHE A 145 6.47 -8.93 1.89
CA PHE A 145 7.11 -7.74 2.43
C PHE A 145 8.57 -8.00 2.85
N ASN A 146 8.84 -9.11 3.52
CA ASN A 146 10.20 -9.46 3.94
C ASN A 146 11.17 -9.63 2.73
N GLU A 147 10.70 -10.21 1.64
CA GLU A 147 11.51 -10.33 0.42
C GLU A 147 11.76 -8.96 -0.25
N VAL A 148 10.75 -8.09 -0.27
CA VAL A 148 10.89 -6.71 -0.76
C VAL A 148 11.86 -5.91 0.11
N ASP A 149 11.77 -6.02 1.42
CA ASP A 149 12.67 -5.34 2.38
C ASP A 149 14.11 -5.85 2.26
N ARG A 150 14.26 -7.15 2.03
CA ARG A 150 15.56 -7.82 1.92
C ARG A 150 16.34 -7.46 0.66
N PHE A 151 15.66 -7.32 -0.49
CA PHE A 151 16.30 -7.22 -1.80
C PHE A 151 16.02 -5.89 -2.50
N THR A 152 14.86 -5.77 -3.13
CA THR A 152 14.48 -4.60 -3.91
C THR A 152 13.02 -4.21 -3.66
N SER A 153 12.72 -2.92 -3.76
CA SER A 153 11.32 -2.42 -3.71
C SER A 153 10.50 -2.80 -4.97
N ARG A 154 11.05 -3.66 -5.84
CA ARG A 154 10.33 -4.22 -6.98
C ARG A 154 9.54 -5.45 -6.54
N ASP A 155 8.39 -5.23 -5.96
CA ASP A 155 7.48 -6.24 -5.41
C ASP A 155 7.15 -7.37 -6.41
N GLN A 156 7.11 -7.05 -7.70
CA GLN A 156 6.87 -8.00 -8.78
C GLN A 156 7.89 -9.14 -8.84
N LEU A 157 9.15 -8.88 -8.47
CA LEU A 157 10.23 -9.87 -8.56
C LEU A 157 10.13 -10.97 -7.49
N SER A 158 9.56 -10.66 -6.34
CA SER A 158 9.49 -11.57 -5.19
C SER A 158 8.15 -12.30 -5.03
N PHE A 159 7.12 -11.88 -5.72
CA PHE A 159 5.76 -12.43 -5.60
C PHE A 159 5.71 -13.95 -5.80
N ALA A 160 6.23 -14.44 -6.92
CA ALA A 160 6.13 -15.85 -7.30
C ALA A 160 6.91 -16.76 -6.35
N VAL A 161 8.10 -16.34 -5.92
CA VAL A 161 8.92 -17.09 -4.95
C VAL A 161 8.17 -17.30 -3.65
N VAL A 162 7.53 -16.26 -3.11
CA VAL A 162 6.77 -16.36 -1.86
C VAL A 162 5.50 -17.18 -2.06
N ARG A 163 4.77 -16.96 -3.17
CA ARG A 163 3.59 -17.74 -3.51
C ARG A 163 3.90 -19.23 -3.57
N ASN A 164 4.94 -19.62 -4.28
CA ASN A 164 5.34 -21.02 -4.45
C ASN A 164 5.70 -21.65 -3.09
N LYS A 165 6.49 -20.96 -2.24
CA LYS A 165 6.82 -21.43 -0.89
C LYS A 165 5.59 -21.67 0.01
N ILE A 166 4.51 -20.92 -0.17
CA ILE A 166 3.26 -21.11 0.56
C ILE A 166 2.49 -22.31 0.00
N VAL A 167 2.32 -22.36 -1.32
CA VAL A 167 1.52 -23.39 -2.00
C VAL A 167 2.11 -24.78 -1.83
N GLU A 168 3.42 -24.92 -1.72
CA GLU A 168 4.08 -26.18 -1.37
C GLU A 168 3.69 -26.75 0.00
N LYS A 169 3.28 -25.89 0.92
CA LYS A 169 3.00 -26.27 2.32
C LYS A 169 1.53 -26.33 2.68
N VAL A 170 0.72 -25.53 2.00
CA VAL A 170 -0.71 -25.42 2.27
C VAL A 170 -1.52 -25.34 0.99
N SER A 171 -2.72 -25.96 1.00
CA SER A 171 -3.66 -25.81 -0.10
C SER A 171 -4.22 -24.39 -0.11
N TRP A 172 -3.55 -23.51 -0.83
CA TRP A 172 -3.94 -22.12 -0.99
C TRP A 172 -3.66 -21.65 -2.42
N GLY A 173 -4.55 -20.86 -2.97
CA GLY A 173 -4.42 -20.32 -4.32
C GLY A 173 -4.48 -18.79 -4.33
N THR A 174 -3.75 -18.23 -5.27
CA THR A 174 -3.89 -16.83 -5.66
C THR A 174 -4.57 -16.77 -7.02
N ASN A 175 -5.56 -15.92 -7.15
CA ASN A 175 -6.14 -15.63 -8.45
C ASN A 175 -5.49 -14.38 -9.06
N MET A 176 -5.40 -14.33 -10.38
CA MET A 176 -4.91 -13.18 -11.13
C MET A 176 -5.93 -12.78 -12.19
N PHE A 177 -6.28 -11.50 -12.25
CA PHE A 177 -7.15 -10.94 -13.27
C PHE A 177 -6.37 -10.12 -14.29
N LEU A 178 -6.89 -10.05 -15.50
CA LEU A 178 -6.24 -9.38 -16.62
C LEU A 178 -6.37 -7.83 -16.50
N ASP A 179 -5.46 -7.11 -17.16
CA ASP A 179 -5.49 -5.64 -17.24
C ASP A 179 -6.82 -5.10 -17.81
N CYS A 180 -7.40 -5.80 -18.80
CA CYS A 180 -8.72 -5.43 -19.35
C CYS A 180 -9.85 -5.58 -18.32
N GLU A 181 -9.79 -6.54 -17.41
CA GLU A 181 -10.76 -6.70 -16.34
C GLU A 181 -10.61 -5.59 -15.28
N ARG A 182 -9.35 -5.20 -14.97
CA ARG A 182 -9.04 -4.09 -14.08
C ARG A 182 -9.70 -2.79 -14.53
N ARG A 183 -9.66 -2.49 -15.81
CA ARG A 183 -10.23 -1.26 -16.40
C ARG A 183 -11.74 -1.14 -16.23
N ASN A 184 -12.44 -2.22 -15.89
CA ASN A 184 -13.87 -2.19 -15.63
C ASN A 184 -14.23 -1.58 -14.27
N PHE A 185 -13.29 -1.49 -13.34
CA PHE A 185 -13.57 -1.01 -11.99
C PHE A 185 -12.58 0.05 -11.47
N VAL A 186 -11.41 0.23 -12.11
CA VAL A 186 -10.50 1.34 -11.84
C VAL A 186 -10.10 2.04 -13.13
N VAL A 187 -10.05 3.36 -13.07
CA VAL A 187 -9.55 4.22 -14.15
C VAL A 187 -8.27 4.92 -13.70
N GLN A 188 -7.40 5.22 -14.64
CA GLN A 188 -6.19 5.99 -14.35
C GLN A 188 -6.58 7.48 -14.22
N ALA A 189 -6.48 8.01 -13.01
CA ALA A 189 -6.57 9.44 -12.77
C ALA A 189 -5.24 10.09 -13.18
N TYR A 190 -5.29 11.17 -13.96
CA TYR A 190 -4.08 11.92 -14.34
C TYR A 190 -3.49 12.56 -13.09
N HIS A 191 -2.31 12.11 -12.72
CA HIS A 191 -1.59 12.56 -11.51
C HIS A 191 -1.32 14.08 -11.53
N LYS A 192 -1.14 14.65 -12.71
CA LYS A 192 -0.91 16.08 -12.92
C LYS A 192 -2.12 16.91 -12.52
N ASP A 193 -3.32 16.52 -12.95
CA ASP A 193 -4.56 17.26 -12.68
C ASP A 193 -4.90 17.26 -11.18
N ILE A 194 -4.67 16.13 -10.50
CA ILE A 194 -4.88 16.00 -9.04
C ILE A 194 -3.88 16.89 -8.29
N LEU A 195 -2.62 16.94 -8.71
CA LEU A 195 -1.60 17.78 -8.10
C LEU A 195 -1.89 19.27 -8.32
N GLU A 196 -2.37 19.66 -9.49
CA GLU A 196 -2.78 21.04 -9.79
C GLU A 196 -3.99 21.44 -8.95
N GLN A 197 -5.02 20.58 -8.85
CA GLN A 197 -6.17 20.83 -7.99
C GLN A 197 -5.76 20.97 -6.52
N LYS A 198 -4.87 20.11 -6.00
CA LYS A 198 -4.34 20.20 -4.63
C LYS A 198 -3.56 21.50 -4.41
N LYS A 199 -2.74 21.93 -5.38
CA LYS A 199 -2.02 23.22 -5.31
C LYS A 199 -2.98 24.40 -5.27
N LEU A 200 -4.01 24.40 -6.09
CA LEU A 200 -5.05 25.43 -6.10
C LEU A 200 -5.81 25.49 -4.77
N LEU A 201 -6.16 24.32 -4.21
CA LEU A 201 -6.83 24.24 -2.91
C LEU A 201 -5.95 24.75 -1.76
N LEU A 202 -4.68 24.38 -1.76
CA LEU A 202 -3.71 24.85 -0.75
C LEU A 202 -3.44 26.35 -0.87
N SER A 203 -3.38 26.90 -2.11
CA SER A 203 -3.20 28.34 -2.33
C SER A 203 -4.42 29.14 -1.87
N SER A 204 -5.64 28.63 -2.10
CA SER A 204 -6.88 29.27 -1.63
C SER A 204 -6.97 29.28 -0.10
N LEU A 205 -6.61 28.18 0.56
CA LEU A 205 -6.56 28.07 2.03
C LEU A 205 -5.48 28.96 2.63
N SER A 206 -4.33 29.10 1.99
CA SER A 206 -3.25 29.99 2.43
C SER A 206 -3.60 31.46 2.22
N GLY A 207 -4.36 31.79 1.18
CA GLY A 207 -4.91 33.13 0.93
C GLY A 207 -5.89 33.54 2.03
N GLN A 208 -6.83 32.71 2.39
CA GLN A 208 -7.81 32.95 3.47
C GLN A 208 -7.11 33.15 4.83
N ARG A 209 -6.03 32.38 5.10
CA ARG A 209 -5.26 32.52 6.34
C ARG A 209 -4.47 33.84 6.40
N LYS A 210 -3.99 34.36 5.26
CA LYS A 210 -3.33 35.67 5.17
C LYS A 210 -4.33 36.82 5.34
N GLU A 211 -5.52 36.72 4.78
CA GLU A 211 -6.57 37.73 4.95
C GLU A 211 -7.08 37.75 6.41
N SER A 212 -7.34 36.60 7.03
CA SER A 212 -7.74 36.52 8.43
C SER A 212 -6.68 37.13 9.35
N ASN A 213 -5.39 36.89 9.10
CA ASN A 213 -4.31 37.51 9.88
C ASN A 213 -4.18 39.01 9.63
N LYS A 214 -4.46 39.48 8.40
CA LYS A 214 -4.44 40.93 8.09
C LYS A 214 -5.60 41.65 8.76
N VAL A 215 -6.79 41.04 8.83
CA VAL A 215 -7.95 41.57 9.55
C VAL A 215 -7.68 41.66 11.06
N ILE A 216 -7.03 40.64 11.65
CA ILE A 216 -6.67 40.61 13.07
C ILE A 216 -5.60 41.67 13.36
N SER A 217 -4.66 41.93 12.43
CA SER A 217 -3.61 42.95 12.64
C SER A 217 -4.11 44.40 12.55
N THR A 218 -5.26 44.62 11.89
CA THR A 218 -5.87 45.97 11.69
C THR A 218 -6.95 46.28 12.74
N LEU A 219 -7.27 45.38 13.65
CA LEU A 219 -8.23 45.64 14.73
C LEU A 219 -7.62 46.54 15.80
N PRO A 220 -8.36 47.53 16.38
CA PRO A 220 -7.93 48.33 17.52
C PRO A 220 -7.55 47.47 18.72
N VAL A 221 -6.55 47.94 19.48
CA VAL A 221 -5.95 47.20 20.64
C VAL A 221 -7.04 46.73 21.64
N THR A 222 -8.07 47.52 21.84
CA THR A 222 -9.22 47.20 22.74
C THR A 222 -10.05 45.98 22.33
N LEU A 223 -10.04 45.62 21.04
CA LEU A 223 -10.74 44.44 20.56
C LEU A 223 -9.86 43.20 20.53
N LYS A 224 -8.52 43.35 20.50
CA LYS A 224 -7.57 42.23 20.57
C LYS A 224 -7.63 41.51 21.90
N GLU A 225 -7.76 42.23 23.02
CA GLU A 225 -7.84 41.63 24.35
C GLU A 225 -9.15 40.85 24.58
N LYS A 226 -10.28 41.34 24.02
CA LYS A 226 -11.57 40.62 24.10
C LYS A 226 -11.62 39.35 23.23
N GLY A 227 -10.90 39.32 22.11
CA GLY A 227 -10.81 38.14 21.22
C GLY A 227 -9.99 36.98 21.85
N MET A 228 -8.96 37.28 22.61
CA MET A 228 -8.17 36.26 23.33
C MET A 228 -8.92 35.65 24.52
N ALA A 229 -9.81 36.39 25.17
CA ALA A 229 -10.62 35.87 26.27
C ALA A 229 -11.72 34.90 25.83
N LEU A 230 -12.18 34.98 24.57
CA LEU A 230 -13.18 34.07 24.02
C LEU A 230 -12.61 32.71 23.55
N SER A 231 -11.32 32.61 23.27
CA SER A 231 -10.71 31.35 22.84
C SER A 231 -10.44 30.37 24.00
N HIS A 232 -10.44 30.83 25.25
CA HIS A 232 -10.22 30.01 26.45
C HIS A 232 -11.50 29.49 27.11
N ALA A 233 -12.69 29.90 26.66
CA ALA A 233 -13.98 29.58 27.30
C ALA A 233 -14.80 28.48 26.65
N ARG A 234 -14.25 27.62 25.79
CA ARG A 234 -14.96 26.50 25.23
C ARG A 234 -14.31 25.13 25.52
N HIS A 235 -14.22 24.85 26.82
CA HIS A 235 -14.21 23.48 27.32
C HIS A 235 -15.50 23.25 28.09
N VAL A 236 -16.60 23.09 27.36
CA VAL A 236 -17.86 22.62 27.95
C VAL A 236 -17.78 21.11 28.01
N SER A 237 -17.59 20.57 29.20
CA SER A 237 -17.70 19.15 29.49
C SER A 237 -19.14 18.67 29.23
N LEU A 238 -19.31 17.72 28.34
CA LEU A 238 -20.56 17.01 28.14
C LEU A 238 -20.94 16.21 29.41
N PRO A 239 -22.19 16.24 29.88
CA PRO A 239 -22.62 15.49 31.05
C PRO A 239 -22.61 13.97 30.77
N ARG A 240 -21.94 13.20 31.64
CA ARG A 240 -21.95 11.75 31.67
C ARG A 240 -23.39 11.25 31.87
N LYS A 241 -23.95 10.53 30.91
CA LYS A 241 -25.22 9.81 31.08
C LYS A 241 -25.06 8.76 32.18
N ALA A 242 -25.90 8.84 33.21
CA ALA A 242 -26.00 7.90 34.31
C ALA A 242 -26.39 6.50 33.79
N ARG A 243 -25.64 5.48 34.19
CA ARG A 243 -25.94 4.06 33.97
C ARG A 243 -27.17 3.68 34.79
N LYS A 244 -28.22 3.17 34.13
CA LYS A 244 -29.35 2.50 34.80
C LYS A 244 -28.89 1.17 35.42
N PRO A 245 -29.34 0.81 36.65
CA PRO A 245 -29.00 -0.48 37.25
C PRO A 245 -29.73 -1.61 36.54
N ARG A 246 -29.02 -2.75 36.32
CA ARG A 246 -29.58 -4.00 35.83
C ARG A 246 -30.46 -4.58 36.92
N ARG A 247 -31.75 -4.84 36.61
CA ARG A 247 -32.63 -5.69 37.40
C ARG A 247 -32.19 -7.14 37.22
N GLY A 248 -31.87 -7.81 38.31
CA GLY A 248 -31.70 -9.25 38.37
C GLY A 248 -33.04 -9.96 38.17
N SER A 249 -33.07 -11.03 37.40
CA SER A 249 -34.15 -12.01 37.42
C SER A 249 -33.65 -13.24 38.15
N VAL A 250 -34.36 -13.54 39.27
CA VAL A 250 -34.33 -14.82 40.00
C VAL A 250 -35.38 -15.72 39.33
N SER A 251 -35.01 -16.91 39.06
CA SER A 251 -35.62 -18.25 38.99
C SER A 251 -35.16 -18.99 37.74
#